data_460e395df1709962eb4f199bcc28a19c
#
_entry.id   460e395df1709962eb4f199bcc28a19c
#
_cell.length_a   1.000
_cell.length_b   1.000
_cell.length_c   1.000
_cell.angle_alpha   90.00
_cell.angle_beta   90.00
_cell.angle_gamma   90.00
#
_symmetry.space_group_name_H-M   'P 1'
#
loop_
_entity.id
_entity.type
_entity.pdbx_description
1 polymer ?
#
loop_
_entity_poly.entity_id
_entity_poly.type
_entity_poly.pdbx_seq_one_letter_code
_entity_poly.pdbx_strand_id
1 'polypeptide(L)'
;MRQIFASSDLRESDLAALYAYPDGPWLRANMVASADGAAMLEGLTSGLSSQADRRLFALLRTLADVIVVGAATVRAEKYKPVRQHELWPDLRPGRTPTPPIAVVTTRLDLEPSSPVIDMAPPSARTIVITTAQAPADRRAALQKRADIIVAGQETVDLKAAVAALAERGHRRMLTEGGPRLLAQIAAAGLLDELCLTIGPLLAGPGADRILAGPQPAPVAQPLTLAHVLEDNGFLFCRYTRKDHLFGTDRGACRGTRLEAARADAYRAC
;
A
#
# COMPACT_ATOMS: atom_id res chain seq x y z
N MET A 1 24.89 -12.94 -12.33
CA MET A 1 23.53 -13.48 -12.12
C MET A 1 23.60 -14.64 -11.14
N ARG A 2 22.62 -14.77 -10.27
CA ARG A 2 22.47 -15.93 -9.39
C ARG A 2 21.01 -16.44 -9.46
N GLN A 3 20.83 -17.75 -9.38
CA GLN A 3 19.52 -18.36 -9.26
C GLN A 3 19.00 -18.11 -7.83
N ILE A 4 17.75 -17.67 -7.70
CA ILE A 4 17.13 -17.34 -6.40
C ILE A 4 15.97 -18.31 -6.21
N PHE A 5 16.27 -19.57 -5.86
CA PHE A 5 15.27 -20.52 -5.40
C PHE A 5 15.70 -21.02 -4.03
N ALA A 6 14.95 -20.70 -3.00
CA ALA A 6 15.04 -21.36 -1.70
C ALA A 6 13.96 -22.46 -1.67
N SER A 7 14.36 -23.69 -1.44
CA SER A 7 13.49 -24.87 -1.46
C SER A 7 13.10 -25.31 -0.04
N SER A 8 12.66 -24.40 0.82
CA SER A 8 12.16 -24.75 2.15
C SER A 8 10.79 -24.17 2.38
N ASP A 9 9.84 -25.00 2.81
CA ASP A 9 8.53 -24.53 3.24
C ASP A 9 8.69 -23.59 4.44
N LEU A 10 8.11 -22.40 4.32
CA LEU A 10 8.12 -21.42 5.40
C LEU A 10 6.96 -21.64 6.34
N ARG A 11 7.24 -21.66 7.64
CA ARG A 11 6.22 -21.66 8.69
C ARG A 11 5.59 -20.26 8.80
N GLU A 12 4.47 -20.16 9.45
CA GLU A 12 3.78 -18.87 9.66
C GLU A 12 4.63 -17.86 10.42
N SER A 13 5.37 -18.30 11.43
CA SER A 13 6.32 -17.47 12.17
C SER A 13 7.42 -16.88 11.27
N ASP A 14 7.90 -17.69 10.33
CA ASP A 14 8.96 -17.26 9.41
C ASP A 14 8.43 -16.21 8.43
N LEU A 15 7.20 -16.41 7.90
CA LEU A 15 6.53 -15.41 7.08
C LEU A 15 6.30 -14.10 7.85
N ALA A 16 5.81 -14.17 9.10
CA ALA A 16 5.59 -12.98 9.92
C ALA A 16 6.89 -12.19 10.16
N ALA A 17 8.00 -12.90 10.40
CA ALA A 17 9.31 -12.27 10.55
C ALA A 17 9.82 -11.62 9.26
N LEU A 18 9.63 -12.29 8.11
CA LEU A 18 10.03 -11.76 6.79
C LEU A 18 9.28 -10.48 6.42
N TYR A 19 8.03 -10.29 6.89
CA TYR A 19 7.20 -9.13 6.61
C TYR A 19 7.04 -8.19 7.81
N ALA A 20 7.85 -8.35 8.87
CA ALA A 20 7.83 -7.43 10.01
C ALA A 20 8.07 -5.98 9.57
N TYR A 21 7.35 -5.05 10.19
CA TYR A 21 7.59 -3.62 9.98
C TYR A 21 8.81 -3.17 10.77
N PRO A 22 9.63 -2.27 10.22
CA PRO A 22 10.70 -1.61 10.96
C PRO A 22 10.11 -0.64 12.00
N ASP A 23 10.97 -0.12 12.86
CA ASP A 23 10.59 0.95 13.78
C ASP A 23 10.27 2.24 13.02
N GLY A 24 9.29 2.99 13.54
CA GLY A 24 8.86 4.25 12.95
C GLY A 24 7.65 4.14 12.01
N PRO A 25 7.22 5.28 11.43
CA PRO A 25 6.20 5.29 10.40
C PRO A 25 6.70 4.62 9.12
N TRP A 26 5.88 3.73 8.56
CA TRP A 26 6.23 2.96 7.37
C TRP A 26 5.01 2.71 6.50
N LEU A 27 5.08 3.07 5.23
CA LEU A 27 4.02 2.86 4.26
C LEU A 27 4.40 1.76 3.28
N ARG A 28 3.76 0.61 3.44
CA ARG A 28 3.85 -0.56 2.57
C ARG A 28 2.72 -0.57 1.56
N ALA A 29 3.00 -0.90 0.31
CA ALA A 29 1.97 -1.27 -0.66
C ALA A 29 1.91 -2.78 -0.85
N ASN A 30 0.70 -3.31 -1.02
CA ASN A 30 0.49 -4.68 -1.51
C ASN A 30 -0.32 -4.63 -2.80
N MET A 31 0.25 -5.21 -3.85
CA MET A 31 -0.33 -5.24 -5.19
C MET A 31 -0.16 -6.62 -5.81
N VAL A 32 -1.06 -6.94 -6.75
CA VAL A 32 -0.95 -8.14 -7.59
C VAL A 32 -0.91 -7.72 -9.06
N ALA A 33 -0.16 -8.45 -9.86
CA ALA A 33 -0.11 -8.26 -11.31
C ALA A 33 0.05 -9.60 -12.03
N SER A 34 -0.37 -9.66 -13.29
CA SER A 34 -0.01 -10.74 -14.21
C SER A 34 1.46 -10.65 -14.60
N ALA A 35 1.99 -11.69 -15.25
CA ALA A 35 3.36 -11.74 -15.73
C ALA A 35 3.66 -10.65 -16.78
N ASP A 36 2.65 -10.20 -17.53
CA ASP A 36 2.73 -9.08 -18.48
C ASP A 36 2.37 -7.70 -17.88
N GLY A 37 2.15 -7.64 -16.54
CA GLY A 37 2.04 -6.41 -15.78
C GLY A 37 0.64 -5.83 -15.62
N ALA A 38 -0.42 -6.56 -15.97
CA ALA A 38 -1.80 -6.12 -15.74
C ALA A 38 -2.14 -6.20 -14.25
N ALA A 39 -2.73 -5.14 -13.69
CA ALA A 39 -3.15 -5.07 -12.29
C ALA A 39 -4.59 -5.56 -12.06
N MET A 40 -5.32 -5.91 -13.11
CA MET A 40 -6.69 -6.41 -13.02
C MET A 40 -7.06 -7.20 -14.27
N LEU A 41 -8.01 -8.12 -14.12
CA LEU A 41 -8.69 -8.82 -15.21
C LEU A 41 -10.17 -8.43 -15.16
N GLU A 42 -10.73 -8.00 -16.27
CA GLU A 42 -12.16 -7.59 -16.35
C GLU A 42 -12.57 -6.59 -15.24
N GLY A 43 -11.64 -5.73 -14.84
CA GLY A 43 -11.86 -4.71 -13.81
C GLY A 43 -11.75 -5.19 -12.35
N LEU A 44 -11.38 -6.45 -12.12
CA LEU A 44 -11.21 -7.04 -10.78
C LEU A 44 -9.80 -7.63 -10.58
N THR A 45 -9.36 -7.64 -9.33
CA THR A 45 -8.06 -8.24 -8.95
C THR A 45 -8.15 -9.74 -8.68
N SER A 46 -9.34 -10.27 -8.42
CA SER A 46 -9.56 -11.65 -7.99
C SER A 46 -9.05 -12.71 -8.97
N GLY A 47 -9.06 -12.42 -10.27
CA GLY A 47 -8.54 -13.32 -11.31
C GLY A 47 -7.02 -13.45 -11.34
N LEU A 48 -6.30 -12.54 -10.67
CA LEU A 48 -4.84 -12.51 -10.58
C LEU A 48 -4.32 -13.17 -9.29
N SER A 49 -5.19 -13.50 -8.33
CA SER A 49 -4.84 -13.93 -6.98
C SER A 49 -4.89 -15.45 -6.83
N SER A 50 -4.03 -16.01 -5.98
CA SER A 50 -4.02 -17.40 -5.56
C SER A 50 -4.45 -17.58 -4.09
N GLN A 51 -4.49 -18.83 -3.62
CA GLN A 51 -4.68 -19.10 -2.19
C GLN A 51 -3.49 -18.58 -1.37
N ALA A 52 -2.27 -18.75 -1.84
CA ALA A 52 -1.07 -18.24 -1.18
C ALA A 52 -1.06 -16.71 -1.14
N ASP A 53 -1.49 -16.04 -2.23
CA ASP A 53 -1.64 -14.59 -2.26
C ASP A 53 -2.67 -14.10 -1.24
N ARG A 54 -3.82 -14.74 -1.14
CA ARG A 54 -4.83 -14.40 -0.11
C ARG A 54 -4.31 -14.61 1.32
N ARG A 55 -3.49 -15.67 1.55
CA ARG A 55 -2.85 -15.91 2.84
C ARG A 55 -1.83 -14.82 3.18
N LEU A 56 -1.00 -14.42 2.21
CA LEU A 56 -0.06 -13.31 2.38
C LEU A 56 -0.80 -11.99 2.61
N PHE A 57 -1.86 -11.71 1.86
CA PHE A 57 -2.72 -10.55 2.04
C PHE A 57 -3.29 -10.45 3.46
N ALA A 58 -3.80 -11.57 4.00
CA ALA A 58 -4.28 -11.65 5.38
C ALA A 58 -3.18 -11.35 6.39
N LEU A 59 -1.97 -11.88 6.17
CA LEU A 59 -0.81 -11.59 7.01
C LEU A 59 -0.45 -10.10 6.99
N LEU A 60 -0.35 -9.49 5.81
CA LEU A 60 0.00 -8.07 5.68
C LEU A 60 -1.03 -7.16 6.37
N ARG A 61 -2.32 -7.47 6.24
CA ARG A 61 -3.40 -6.82 7.00
C ARG A 61 -3.25 -7.01 8.50
N THR A 62 -2.87 -8.21 8.93
CA THR A 62 -2.63 -8.51 10.36
C THR A 62 -1.51 -7.65 10.93
N LEU A 63 -0.45 -7.45 10.18
CA LEU A 63 0.72 -6.68 10.63
C LEU A 63 0.50 -5.16 10.62
N ALA A 64 -0.47 -4.66 9.85
CA ALA A 64 -0.76 -3.24 9.72
C ALA A 64 -1.53 -2.66 10.92
N ASP A 65 -1.34 -1.35 11.18
CA ASP A 65 -2.16 -0.57 12.12
C ASP A 65 -3.37 0.06 11.41
N VAL A 66 -3.24 0.35 10.10
CA VAL A 66 -4.28 0.92 9.24
C VAL A 66 -4.11 0.46 7.80
N ILE A 67 -5.23 0.28 7.11
CA ILE A 67 -5.26 -0.04 5.66
C ILE A 67 -5.68 1.22 4.90
N VAL A 68 -4.85 1.69 3.97
CA VAL A 68 -5.12 2.90 3.16
C VAL A 68 -5.57 2.48 1.76
N VAL A 69 -6.71 2.97 1.31
CA VAL A 69 -7.30 2.59 0.02
C VAL A 69 -8.01 3.78 -0.64
N GLY A 70 -8.00 3.84 -1.96
CA GLY A 70 -8.73 4.86 -2.71
C GLY A 70 -10.24 4.57 -2.79
N ALA A 71 -11.08 5.61 -2.71
CA ALA A 71 -12.53 5.46 -2.76
C ALA A 71 -13.04 4.76 -4.04
N ALA A 72 -12.35 4.92 -5.17
CA ALA A 72 -12.70 4.20 -6.40
C ALA A 72 -12.57 2.68 -6.24
N THR A 73 -11.47 2.22 -5.62
CA THR A 73 -11.24 0.80 -5.32
C THR A 73 -12.25 0.29 -4.30
N VAL A 74 -12.55 1.08 -3.25
CA VAL A 74 -13.58 0.73 -2.26
C VAL A 74 -14.92 0.42 -2.94
N ARG A 75 -15.32 1.22 -3.93
CA ARG A 75 -16.56 1.01 -4.68
C ARG A 75 -16.49 -0.19 -5.63
N ALA A 76 -15.40 -0.30 -6.40
CA ALA A 76 -15.23 -1.36 -7.40
C ALA A 76 -15.16 -2.75 -6.75
N GLU A 77 -14.37 -2.89 -5.71
CA GLU A 77 -14.14 -4.16 -4.99
C GLU A 77 -15.14 -4.38 -3.83
N LYS A 78 -16.12 -3.46 -3.65
CA LYS A 78 -17.15 -3.55 -2.61
C LYS A 78 -16.55 -3.81 -1.21
N TYR A 79 -15.57 -3.00 -0.83
CA TYR A 79 -14.83 -3.15 0.42
C TYR A 79 -15.73 -3.23 1.64
N LYS A 80 -15.35 -4.12 2.55
CA LYS A 80 -15.93 -4.28 3.88
C LYS A 80 -14.85 -4.10 4.94
N PRO A 81 -15.21 -3.79 6.19
CA PRO A 81 -14.25 -3.81 7.28
C PRO A 81 -13.59 -5.19 7.39
N VAL A 82 -12.34 -5.19 7.83
CA VAL A 82 -11.60 -6.43 8.08
C VAL A 82 -12.26 -7.19 9.21
N ARG A 83 -12.47 -8.48 9.05
CA ARG A 83 -13.03 -9.35 10.07
C ARG A 83 -11.93 -10.08 10.81
N GLN A 84 -12.09 -10.25 12.13
CA GLN A 84 -11.05 -10.84 12.99
C GLN A 84 -10.63 -12.24 12.55
N HIS A 85 -11.56 -13.07 12.08
CA HIS A 85 -11.27 -14.41 11.60
C HIS A 85 -10.50 -14.46 10.27
N GLU A 86 -10.34 -13.32 9.58
CA GLU A 86 -9.51 -13.19 8.38
C GLU A 86 -8.04 -12.90 8.72
N LEU A 87 -7.73 -12.67 9.99
CA LEU A 87 -6.42 -12.27 10.48
C LEU A 87 -5.76 -13.37 11.31
N TRP A 88 -4.50 -13.18 11.61
CA TRP A 88 -3.71 -14.00 12.52
C TRP A 88 -3.63 -13.30 13.88
N PRO A 89 -4.54 -13.57 14.80
CA PRO A 89 -4.75 -12.74 16.00
C PRO A 89 -3.52 -12.69 16.91
N ASP A 90 -2.76 -13.77 17.00
CA ASP A 90 -1.55 -13.87 17.82
C ASP A 90 -0.44 -12.92 17.40
N LEU A 91 -0.51 -12.40 16.17
CA LEU A 91 0.43 -11.40 15.64
C LEU A 91 -0.02 -9.95 15.91
N ARG A 92 -1.10 -9.73 16.66
CA ARG A 92 -1.62 -8.39 17.02
C ARG A 92 -1.67 -8.09 18.52
N PRO A 93 -0.68 -8.49 19.34
CA PRO A 93 -0.75 -8.22 20.76
C PRO A 93 -0.80 -6.71 21.05
N GLY A 94 -1.71 -6.31 21.95
CA GLY A 94 -1.83 -4.90 22.37
C GLY A 94 -2.41 -3.93 21.33
N ARG A 95 -2.90 -4.44 20.20
CA ARG A 95 -3.54 -3.64 19.13
C ARG A 95 -5.04 -3.89 19.07
N THR A 96 -5.76 -3.03 18.32
CA THR A 96 -7.17 -3.30 17.99
C THR A 96 -7.32 -4.67 17.32
N PRO A 97 -8.43 -5.39 17.54
CA PRO A 97 -8.63 -6.71 16.92
C PRO A 97 -8.49 -6.72 15.41
N THR A 98 -8.91 -5.63 14.75
CA THR A 98 -8.77 -5.42 13.30
C THR A 98 -8.21 -4.03 13.02
N PRO A 99 -7.43 -3.84 11.94
CA PRO A 99 -7.02 -2.50 11.51
C PRO A 99 -8.23 -1.73 10.93
N PRO A 100 -8.39 -0.43 11.22
CA PRO A 100 -9.34 0.42 10.50
C PRO A 100 -8.94 0.56 9.03
N ILE A 101 -9.94 0.84 8.19
CA ILE A 101 -9.72 1.20 6.78
C ILE A 101 -9.74 2.72 6.65
N ALA A 102 -8.69 3.30 6.09
CA ALA A 102 -8.58 4.72 5.75
C ALA A 102 -8.85 4.91 4.25
N VAL A 103 -9.98 5.53 3.93
CA VAL A 103 -10.43 5.75 2.55
C VAL A 103 -10.02 7.15 2.09
N VAL A 104 -9.21 7.22 1.04
CA VAL A 104 -8.77 8.49 0.44
C VAL A 104 -9.77 8.93 -0.64
N THR A 105 -10.36 10.12 -0.48
CA THR A 105 -11.34 10.67 -1.40
C THR A 105 -11.34 12.19 -1.41
N THR A 106 -11.15 12.81 -2.56
CA THR A 106 -11.20 14.28 -2.71
C THR A 106 -12.63 14.81 -2.64
N ARG A 107 -13.61 14.07 -3.20
CA ARG A 107 -14.99 14.54 -3.39
C ARG A 107 -15.99 13.91 -2.43
N LEU A 108 -15.52 13.08 -1.49
CA LEU A 108 -16.38 12.29 -0.61
C LEU A 108 -17.41 11.43 -1.37
N ASP A 109 -16.98 10.84 -2.50
CA ASP A 109 -17.78 9.91 -3.29
C ASP A 109 -17.92 8.56 -2.59
N LEU A 110 -18.46 8.59 -1.38
CA LEU A 110 -18.62 7.46 -0.49
C LEU A 110 -19.90 7.67 0.33
N GLU A 111 -20.82 6.73 0.22
CA GLU A 111 -22.07 6.81 0.95
C GLU A 111 -21.89 6.40 2.42
N PRO A 112 -22.53 7.10 3.38
CA PRO A 112 -22.50 6.71 4.79
C PRO A 112 -23.02 5.29 5.07
N SER A 113 -23.89 4.78 4.19
CA SER A 113 -24.43 3.42 4.22
C SER A 113 -23.56 2.38 3.51
N SER A 114 -22.41 2.81 2.94
CA SER A 114 -21.50 1.85 2.30
C SER A 114 -20.98 0.85 3.32
N PRO A 115 -20.83 -0.43 2.95
CA PRO A 115 -20.43 -1.49 3.89
C PRO A 115 -19.14 -1.18 4.65
N VAL A 116 -18.16 -0.54 4.00
CA VAL A 116 -16.89 -0.17 4.63
C VAL A 116 -17.08 0.80 5.82
N ILE A 117 -18.14 1.59 5.84
CA ILE A 117 -18.48 2.54 6.92
C ILE A 117 -19.49 1.91 7.87
N ASP A 118 -20.61 1.44 7.32
CA ASP A 118 -21.79 1.02 8.11
C ASP A 118 -21.51 -0.22 8.97
N MET A 119 -20.65 -1.11 8.49
CA MET A 119 -20.28 -2.35 9.19
C MET A 119 -18.98 -2.22 10.01
N ALA A 120 -18.35 -1.02 10.05
CA ALA A 120 -17.09 -0.84 10.78
C ALA A 120 -17.34 -0.95 12.30
N PRO A 121 -16.57 -1.77 13.00
CA PRO A 121 -16.73 -1.92 14.46
C PRO A 121 -16.25 -0.63 15.17
N PRO A 122 -16.81 -0.31 16.35
CA PRO A 122 -16.41 0.88 17.10
C PRO A 122 -14.90 0.95 17.42
N SER A 123 -14.25 -0.19 17.58
CA SER A 123 -12.81 -0.30 17.84
C SER A 123 -11.92 -0.06 16.60
N ALA A 124 -12.51 -0.07 15.39
CA ALA A 124 -11.81 0.15 14.13
C ALA A 124 -12.72 0.91 13.15
N ARG A 125 -13.21 2.08 13.57
CA ARG A 125 -14.04 2.96 12.74
C ARG A 125 -13.29 3.31 11.46
N THR A 126 -14.02 3.36 10.34
CA THR A 126 -13.44 3.81 9.07
C THR A 126 -12.94 5.25 9.19
N ILE A 127 -11.75 5.50 8.69
CA ILE A 127 -11.17 6.82 8.58
C ILE A 127 -11.41 7.31 7.16
N VAL A 128 -11.93 8.52 6.98
CA VAL A 128 -12.10 9.15 5.66
C VAL A 128 -11.12 10.31 5.54
N ILE A 129 -10.19 10.21 4.59
CA ILE A 129 -9.19 11.24 4.32
C ILE A 129 -9.66 12.07 3.14
N THR A 130 -9.83 13.37 3.34
CA THR A 130 -10.41 14.26 2.34
C THR A 130 -9.78 15.66 2.37
N THR A 131 -10.31 16.58 1.57
CA THR A 131 -9.82 17.95 1.41
C THR A 131 -10.69 18.95 2.17
N ALA A 132 -10.17 20.14 2.38
CA ALA A 132 -10.93 21.24 3.01
C ALA A 132 -12.12 21.68 2.14
N GLN A 133 -11.98 21.65 0.81
CA GLN A 133 -13.01 22.03 -0.16
C GLN A 133 -14.01 20.89 -0.47
N ALA A 134 -13.86 19.73 0.14
CA ALA A 134 -14.86 18.65 -0.02
C ALA A 134 -16.24 19.13 0.46
N PRO A 135 -17.35 18.68 -0.18
CA PRO A 135 -18.71 19.13 0.13
C PRO A 135 -19.02 19.00 1.62
N ALA A 136 -19.41 20.13 2.25
CA ALA A 136 -19.60 20.23 3.70
C ALA A 136 -20.75 19.36 4.21
N ASP A 137 -21.83 19.23 3.43
CA ASP A 137 -22.99 18.38 3.70
C ASP A 137 -22.60 16.90 3.72
N ARG A 138 -21.82 16.44 2.72
CA ARG A 138 -21.29 15.07 2.66
C ARG A 138 -20.33 14.78 3.82
N ARG A 139 -19.46 15.74 4.15
CA ARG A 139 -18.55 15.61 5.29
C ARG A 139 -19.32 15.46 6.59
N ALA A 140 -20.33 16.32 6.82
CA ALA A 140 -21.17 16.26 8.02
C ALA A 140 -21.94 14.92 8.12
N ALA A 141 -22.42 14.39 7.00
CA ALA A 141 -23.10 13.09 6.98
C ALA A 141 -22.14 11.94 7.34
N LEU A 142 -20.92 11.92 6.77
CA LEU A 142 -19.91 10.89 7.01
C LEU A 142 -19.35 10.95 8.44
N GLN A 143 -19.17 12.16 9.01
CA GLN A 143 -18.60 12.37 10.35
C GLN A 143 -19.41 11.71 11.47
N LYS A 144 -20.70 11.46 11.24
CA LYS A 144 -21.55 10.72 12.20
C LYS A 144 -21.15 9.25 12.34
N ARG A 145 -20.52 8.65 11.31
CA ARG A 145 -20.22 7.21 11.22
C ARG A 145 -18.75 6.86 11.00
N ALA A 146 -17.95 7.82 10.56
CA ALA A 146 -16.53 7.65 10.27
C ALA A 146 -15.70 8.76 10.92
N ASP A 147 -14.42 8.53 11.11
CA ASP A 147 -13.48 9.55 11.54
C ASP A 147 -12.96 10.31 10.33
N ILE A 148 -12.94 11.65 10.40
CA ILE A 148 -12.53 12.49 9.27
C ILE A 148 -11.12 13.03 9.50
N ILE A 149 -10.28 12.90 8.48
CA ILE A 149 -8.99 13.62 8.37
C ILE A 149 -9.10 14.57 7.18
N VAL A 150 -8.93 15.87 7.43
CA VAL A 150 -8.82 16.87 6.37
C VAL A 150 -7.33 17.10 6.09
N ALA A 151 -6.89 16.76 4.89
CA ALA A 151 -5.50 16.90 4.44
C ALA A 151 -5.48 17.54 3.05
N GLY A 152 -4.98 18.78 2.96
CA GLY A 152 -4.95 19.57 1.74
C GLY A 152 -6.22 20.40 1.48
N GLN A 153 -6.14 21.29 0.49
CA GLN A 153 -7.23 22.23 0.15
C GLN A 153 -8.13 21.66 -0.96
N GLU A 154 -7.65 21.60 -2.18
CA GLU A 154 -8.39 21.13 -3.38
C GLU A 154 -8.13 19.66 -3.69
N THR A 155 -6.91 19.21 -3.45
CA THR A 155 -6.47 17.82 -3.60
C THR A 155 -6.00 17.28 -2.26
N VAL A 156 -6.06 15.97 -2.07
CA VAL A 156 -5.54 15.34 -0.85
C VAL A 156 -4.02 15.47 -0.83
N ASP A 157 -3.50 16.14 0.18
CA ASP A 157 -2.08 16.14 0.52
C ASP A 157 -1.75 14.82 1.21
N LEU A 158 -1.19 13.89 0.44
CA LEU A 158 -0.84 12.56 0.94
C LEU A 158 0.24 12.59 2.02
N LYS A 159 1.15 13.57 1.97
CA LYS A 159 2.19 13.71 2.99
C LYS A 159 1.58 14.12 4.33
N ALA A 160 0.68 15.10 4.31
CA ALA A 160 -0.08 15.50 5.49
C ALA A 160 -1.00 14.38 5.99
N ALA A 161 -1.63 13.62 5.07
CA ALA A 161 -2.48 12.48 5.42
C ALA A 161 -1.71 11.37 6.14
N VAL A 162 -0.54 10.98 5.62
CA VAL A 162 0.34 9.97 6.23
C VAL A 162 0.84 10.44 7.61
N ALA A 163 1.23 11.71 7.74
CA ALA A 163 1.63 12.29 9.02
C ALA A 163 0.49 12.25 10.04
N ALA A 164 -0.72 12.65 9.64
CA ALA A 164 -1.90 12.64 10.52
C ALA A 164 -2.32 11.22 10.96
N LEU A 165 -2.12 10.20 10.11
CA LEU A 165 -2.30 8.80 10.50
C LEU A 165 -1.24 8.37 11.54
N ALA A 166 0.04 8.71 11.31
CA ALA A 166 1.13 8.38 12.22
C ALA A 166 0.97 9.05 13.61
N GLU A 167 0.52 10.32 13.65
CA GLU A 167 0.21 11.06 14.89
C GLU A 167 -0.93 10.41 15.68
N ARG A 168 -1.88 9.74 15.01
CA ARG A 168 -2.96 8.97 15.62
C ARG A 168 -2.53 7.56 16.06
N GLY A 169 -1.24 7.23 15.96
CA GLY A 169 -0.68 5.94 16.34
C GLY A 169 -0.69 4.89 15.23
N HIS A 170 -1.17 5.20 14.04
CA HIS A 170 -1.17 4.29 12.89
C HIS A 170 0.17 4.37 12.15
N ARG A 171 1.21 3.76 12.72
CA ARG A 171 2.57 3.87 12.18
C ARG A 171 2.88 2.81 11.13
N ARG A 172 2.25 1.64 11.20
CA ARG A 172 2.37 0.55 10.23
C ARG A 172 1.21 0.65 9.23
N MET A 173 1.45 1.31 8.12
CA MET A 173 0.44 1.59 7.11
C MET A 173 0.56 0.61 5.95
N LEU A 174 -0.56 -0.01 5.57
CA LEU A 174 -0.67 -0.86 4.38
C LEU A 174 -1.55 -0.16 3.36
N THR A 175 -1.03 0.19 2.18
CA THR A 175 -1.90 0.60 1.09
C THR A 175 -2.21 -0.58 0.17
N GLU A 176 -3.47 -0.74 -0.15
CA GLU A 176 -3.99 -1.72 -1.11
C GLU A 176 -4.37 -1.05 -2.43
N GLY A 177 -3.85 0.15 -2.64
CA GLY A 177 -4.06 0.91 -3.86
C GLY A 177 -5.43 1.65 -3.84
N GLY A 178 -6.24 1.80 -4.97
CA GLY A 178 -5.90 1.29 -6.30
C GLY A 178 -4.74 1.98 -7.03
N PRO A 179 -4.60 1.64 -8.30
CA PRO A 179 -3.45 2.06 -9.09
C PRO A 179 -3.21 3.57 -9.14
N ARG A 180 -4.27 4.38 -9.13
CA ARG A 180 -4.17 5.85 -9.13
C ARG A 180 -3.64 6.38 -7.80
N LEU A 181 -4.10 5.83 -6.67
CA LEU A 181 -3.63 6.23 -5.35
C LEU A 181 -2.17 5.82 -5.17
N LEU A 182 -1.82 4.60 -5.58
CA LEU A 182 -0.44 4.12 -5.49
C LEU A 182 0.51 4.97 -6.35
N ALA A 183 0.08 5.39 -7.55
CA ALA A 183 0.86 6.30 -8.39
C ALA A 183 1.12 7.65 -7.69
N GLN A 184 0.11 8.21 -7.01
CA GLN A 184 0.25 9.46 -6.23
C GLN A 184 1.18 9.28 -5.02
N ILE A 185 1.05 8.18 -4.28
CA ILE A 185 1.92 7.84 -3.15
C ILE A 185 3.38 7.72 -3.62
N ALA A 186 3.62 7.00 -4.71
CA ALA A 186 4.94 6.85 -5.29
C ALA A 186 5.50 8.20 -5.77
N ALA A 187 4.73 9.00 -6.51
CA ALA A 187 5.14 10.31 -6.99
C ALA A 187 5.49 11.29 -5.84
N ALA A 188 4.79 11.17 -4.71
CA ALA A 188 5.09 11.95 -3.50
C ALA A 188 6.31 11.43 -2.70
N GLY A 189 6.96 10.34 -3.13
CA GLY A 189 8.10 9.73 -2.45
C GLY A 189 7.75 9.12 -1.08
N LEU A 190 6.50 8.74 -0.89
CA LEU A 190 5.98 8.23 0.40
C LEU A 190 6.02 6.71 0.52
N LEU A 191 6.23 5.99 -0.60
CA LEU A 191 6.27 4.54 -0.60
C LEU A 191 7.60 4.04 -0.03
N ASP A 192 7.54 3.33 1.08
CA ASP A 192 8.72 2.74 1.73
C ASP A 192 8.95 1.30 1.27
N GLU A 193 7.89 0.57 0.95
CA GLU A 193 7.95 -0.84 0.62
C GLU A 193 6.84 -1.23 -0.37
N LEU A 194 7.19 -2.05 -1.35
CA LEU A 194 6.27 -2.68 -2.30
C LEU A 194 6.33 -4.19 -2.14
N CYS A 195 5.22 -4.79 -1.74
CA CYS A 195 4.94 -6.21 -1.88
C CYS A 195 4.17 -6.41 -3.18
N LEU A 196 4.76 -7.12 -4.13
CA LEU A 196 4.18 -7.38 -5.44
C LEU A 196 4.07 -8.88 -5.68
N THR A 197 2.84 -9.36 -5.79
CA THR A 197 2.56 -10.70 -6.28
C THR A 197 2.50 -10.69 -7.79
N ILE A 198 3.24 -11.60 -8.45
CA ILE A 198 3.20 -11.80 -9.89
C ILE A 198 2.56 -13.14 -10.16
N GLY A 199 1.36 -13.12 -10.74
CA GLY A 199 0.64 -14.32 -11.16
C GLY A 199 1.20 -14.89 -12.47
N PRO A 200 1.29 -16.23 -12.61
CA PRO A 200 1.88 -16.92 -13.77
C PRO A 200 0.90 -16.98 -14.96
N LEU A 201 0.40 -15.81 -15.39
CA LEU A 201 -0.55 -15.71 -16.49
C LEU A 201 -0.30 -14.44 -17.32
N LEU A 202 -0.76 -14.45 -18.55
CA LEU A 202 -0.79 -13.29 -19.45
C LEU A 202 -2.23 -12.78 -19.54
N ALA A 203 -2.42 -11.48 -19.24
CA ALA A 203 -3.72 -10.81 -19.30
C ALA A 203 -4.00 -10.20 -20.69
N GLY A 204 -2.96 -9.95 -21.47
CA GLY A 204 -3.07 -9.28 -22.77
C GLY A 204 -3.12 -7.74 -22.67
N PRO A 205 -3.27 -7.06 -23.80
CA PRO A 205 -3.20 -5.62 -23.88
C PRO A 205 -4.44 -4.93 -23.26
N GLY A 206 -4.26 -3.69 -22.80
CA GLY A 206 -5.37 -2.79 -22.41
C GLY A 206 -5.70 -2.75 -20.92
N ALA A 207 -5.08 -3.59 -20.10
CA ALA A 207 -5.27 -3.51 -18.65
C ALA A 207 -4.37 -2.44 -18.00
N ASP A 208 -4.88 -1.78 -16.97
CA ASP A 208 -4.08 -0.87 -16.14
C ASP A 208 -2.92 -1.62 -15.46
N ARG A 209 -1.82 -0.91 -15.24
CA ARG A 209 -0.70 -1.36 -14.43
C ARG A 209 -0.97 -1.04 -12.94
N ILE A 210 -0.12 -1.57 -12.04
CA ILE A 210 -0.20 -1.26 -10.60
C ILE A 210 -0.05 0.25 -10.30
N LEU A 211 0.53 1.01 -11.21
CA LEU A 211 0.58 2.47 -11.22
C LEU A 211 -0.17 2.97 -12.46
N ALA A 212 -1.26 3.71 -12.27
CA ALA A 212 -2.07 4.24 -13.35
C ALA A 212 -2.54 5.68 -13.07
N GLY A 213 -3.05 6.35 -14.10
CA GLY A 213 -3.63 7.70 -14.01
C GLY A 213 -2.74 8.80 -14.59
N PRO A 214 -3.30 10.02 -14.72
CA PRO A 214 -2.62 11.17 -15.31
C PRO A 214 -1.63 11.76 -14.30
N GLN A 215 -0.49 11.14 -14.15
CA GLN A 215 0.61 11.72 -13.37
C GLN A 215 1.69 12.24 -14.34
N PRO A 216 2.42 13.31 -13.99
CA PRO A 216 3.63 13.66 -14.72
C PRO A 216 4.54 12.43 -14.73
N ALA A 217 5.23 12.20 -15.85
CA ALA A 217 6.10 11.03 -16.00
C ALA A 217 6.98 10.85 -14.76
N PRO A 218 6.82 9.78 -14.00
CA PRO A 218 7.55 9.61 -12.77
C PRO A 218 9.03 9.46 -13.10
N VAL A 219 9.87 10.16 -12.38
CA VAL A 219 11.29 9.82 -12.32
C VAL A 219 11.34 8.39 -11.74
N ALA A 220 12.03 7.48 -12.43
CA ALA A 220 12.17 6.11 -11.97
C ALA A 220 12.71 6.08 -10.53
N GLN A 221 11.96 5.46 -9.63
CA GLN A 221 12.36 5.33 -8.23
C GLN A 221 13.07 3.99 -8.05
N PRO A 222 14.36 3.98 -7.67
CA PRO A 222 15.08 2.74 -7.48
C PRO A 222 14.57 2.02 -6.22
N LEU A 223 14.32 0.74 -6.38
CA LEU A 223 13.95 -0.17 -5.30
C LEU A 223 15.06 -1.22 -5.11
N THR A 224 15.17 -1.74 -3.91
CA THR A 224 16.03 -2.87 -3.59
C THR A 224 15.17 -4.09 -3.32
N LEU A 225 15.48 -5.20 -3.97
CA LEU A 225 14.84 -6.48 -3.71
C LEU A 225 15.26 -6.98 -2.32
N ALA A 226 14.30 -7.14 -1.43
CA ALA A 226 14.51 -7.70 -0.10
C ALA A 226 14.46 -9.24 -0.14
N HIS A 227 13.41 -9.80 -0.72
CA HIS A 227 13.29 -11.25 -0.98
C HIS A 227 12.28 -11.55 -2.09
N VAL A 228 12.30 -12.79 -2.57
CA VAL A 228 11.27 -13.38 -3.42
C VAL A 228 10.89 -14.72 -2.80
N LEU A 229 9.59 -14.96 -2.66
CA LEU A 229 9.02 -16.26 -2.34
C LEU A 229 8.30 -16.79 -3.57
N GLU A 230 8.09 -18.09 -3.63
CA GLU A 230 7.38 -18.75 -4.72
C GLU A 230 6.38 -19.75 -4.15
N ASP A 231 5.19 -19.81 -4.73
CA ASP A 231 4.20 -20.85 -4.48
C ASP A 231 3.36 -21.10 -5.73
N ASN A 232 3.40 -22.32 -6.27
CA ASN A 232 2.63 -22.75 -7.44
C ASN A 232 2.78 -21.82 -8.67
N GLY A 233 3.99 -21.34 -8.94
CA GLY A 233 4.32 -20.44 -10.04
C GLY A 233 4.05 -18.96 -9.76
N PHE A 234 3.41 -18.60 -8.64
CA PHE A 234 3.27 -17.22 -8.19
C PHE A 234 4.57 -16.74 -7.53
N LEU A 235 5.01 -15.54 -7.89
CA LEU A 235 6.15 -14.91 -7.26
C LEU A 235 5.66 -13.81 -6.29
N PHE A 236 6.18 -13.83 -5.07
CA PHE A 236 5.90 -12.84 -4.04
C PHE A 236 7.15 -12.02 -3.81
N CYS A 237 7.24 -10.89 -4.51
CA CYS A 237 8.40 -10.01 -4.49
C CYS A 237 8.23 -8.94 -3.43
N ARG A 238 9.20 -8.80 -2.53
CA ARG A 238 9.27 -7.70 -1.58
C ARG A 238 10.41 -6.77 -1.96
N TYR A 239 10.07 -5.50 -2.18
CA TYR A 239 11.01 -4.43 -2.47
C TYR A 239 10.94 -3.36 -1.39
N THR A 240 12.09 -2.76 -1.06
CA THR A 240 12.16 -1.59 -0.18
C THR A 240 12.79 -0.42 -0.93
N ARG A 241 12.48 0.79 -0.51
CA ARG A 241 13.13 2.00 -1.03
C ARG A 241 14.64 1.93 -0.71
N LYS A 242 15.45 2.28 -1.67
CA LYS A 242 16.92 2.14 -1.58
C LYS A 242 17.53 2.84 -0.36
N ASP A 243 16.97 3.94 0.07
CA ASP A 243 17.50 4.75 1.19
C ASP A 243 17.30 4.11 2.58
N HIS A 244 16.43 3.08 2.69
CA HIS A 244 16.14 2.39 3.96
C HIS A 244 17.06 1.21 4.28
N LEU A 245 17.90 0.76 3.33
CA LEU A 245 18.87 -0.34 3.59
C LEU A 245 20.12 0.10 4.32
N PHE A 246 20.34 1.41 4.45
CA PHE A 246 21.43 1.98 5.21
C PHE A 246 20.86 2.81 6.36
N GLY A 247 20.27 2.12 7.32
CA GLY A 247 20.01 2.70 8.64
C GLY A 247 21.33 2.91 9.31
N THR A 248 21.90 4.10 9.18
CA THR A 248 22.76 4.73 10.20
C THR A 248 23.14 6.13 9.74
N ASP A 249 23.07 7.07 10.67
CA ASP A 249 23.83 8.32 10.71
C ASP A 249 23.36 9.44 9.76
N ARG A 250 22.30 10.12 10.16
CA ARG A 250 22.14 11.54 9.83
C ARG A 250 23.01 12.38 10.78
N GLY A 251 24.32 12.13 10.69
CA GLY A 251 25.36 12.90 11.38
C GLY A 251 26.44 13.28 10.40
N ALA A 252 26.47 14.53 9.99
CA ALA A 252 27.60 15.29 9.46
C ALA A 252 28.48 14.61 8.39
N CYS A 253 28.24 14.93 7.11
CA CYS A 253 29.33 15.10 6.16
C CYS A 253 29.08 16.34 5.33
N ARG A 254 29.86 17.38 5.66
CA ARG A 254 30.04 18.58 4.83
C ARG A 254 30.78 18.20 3.55
N GLY A 255 30.27 18.70 2.46
CA GLY A 255 30.81 18.93 1.15
C GLY A 255 32.18 18.37 0.80
N THR A 256 32.20 17.53 -0.25
CA THR A 256 33.28 17.58 -1.24
C THR A 256 32.72 17.18 -2.62
N ARG A 257 33.09 17.99 -3.59
CA ARG A 257 32.82 17.88 -5.04
C ARG A 257 33.07 16.48 -5.58
N LEU A 258 32.04 15.86 -6.17
CA LEU A 258 32.18 14.78 -7.17
C LEU A 258 30.82 14.57 -7.90
N GLU A 259 30.29 15.64 -8.51
CA GLU A 259 29.04 15.60 -9.29
C GLU A 259 29.24 15.78 -10.82
N ALA A 260 30.40 15.56 -11.34
CA ALA A 260 30.69 15.85 -12.76
C ALA A 260 31.01 14.63 -13.65
N ALA A 261 30.89 13.39 -13.17
CA ALA A 261 31.38 12.23 -13.96
C ALA A 261 30.37 11.12 -14.24
N ARG A 262 29.05 11.32 -14.06
CA ARG A 262 28.04 10.25 -14.29
C ARG A 262 26.93 10.57 -15.29
N ALA A 263 27.01 11.68 -16.01
CA ALA A 263 26.01 12.05 -17.01
C ALA A 263 26.22 11.39 -18.40
N ASP A 264 27.38 10.81 -18.69
CA ASP A 264 27.71 10.31 -20.03
C ASP A 264 27.52 8.80 -20.28
N ALA A 265 27.15 8.03 -19.28
CA ALA A 265 27.02 6.56 -19.42
C ALA A 265 25.62 6.07 -19.85
N TYR A 266 24.63 6.95 -20.04
CA TYR A 266 23.26 6.55 -20.37
C TYR A 266 22.81 6.93 -21.80
N ARG A 267 23.74 7.32 -22.67
CA ARG A 267 23.43 7.67 -24.08
C ARG A 267 23.87 6.64 -25.12
N ALA A 268 24.32 5.46 -24.70
CA ALA A 268 24.72 4.40 -25.62
C ALA A 268 24.14 3.06 -25.17
N CYS A 269 22.85 2.85 -25.40
CA CYS A 269 22.18 1.58 -25.68
C CYS A 269 20.81 1.91 -26.28
#